data_36915db2071dc8a4922c7ec8429e7af6
#
_entry.id   36915db2071dc8a4922c7ec8429e7af6
#
_cell.length_a   1.000
_cell.length_b   1.000
_cell.length_c   1.000
_cell.angle_alpha   90.00
_cell.angle_beta   90.00
_cell.angle_gamma   90.00
#
_symmetry.space_group_name_H-M   'P 1'
#
loop_
_entity.id
_entity.type
_entity.pdbx_description
1 polymer ?
#
loop_
_entity_poly.entity_id
_entity_poly.type
_entity_poly.pdbx_seq_one_letter_code
_entity_poly.pdbx_strand_id
1 'polypeptide(L)'
;LKLNYICDVNFFLVNDFCPESSYKEVPKSDCIKIIHNKKNLGVGASTLIGFQKAIKDNNEIFIKMDADGQHQPEYLIELIPYLLNLPKNELILVKGSRYQLPIRYGKTPFTRRLGSFLLEPMARMSLIYKGVTDISNGFISFNKITLKYILSKKFKSTIEPRYLFECSLLKRCSNLRADIHQFPMDIVYGDNWSSSMKSSNMIYPLLKFSVKSLVTDLFNKYIFQLNLGSFFLISSMISFTLSALFLNFQILPKIYSKVFVTAGNASIFSAFIITSILLLSLFILYDYSKKKNVKN
;
A
#
# COMPACT_ATOMS: atom_id res chain seq x y z
N LEU A 1 -0.15 -29.71 -6.98
CA LEU A 1 1.07 -29.13 -7.55
C LEU A 1 2.27 -29.94 -7.11
N LYS A 2 3.16 -30.30 -8.04
CA LYS A 2 4.40 -31.02 -7.74
C LYS A 2 5.49 -30.04 -7.26
N LEU A 3 5.19 -29.22 -6.26
CA LEU A 3 6.12 -28.23 -5.69
C LEU A 3 7.29 -28.89 -4.95
N ASN A 4 7.11 -30.11 -4.47
CA ASN A 4 8.14 -30.87 -3.74
C ASN A 4 9.41 -31.17 -4.56
N TYR A 5 9.36 -31.02 -5.89
CA TYR A 5 10.57 -31.07 -6.74
C TYR A 5 11.42 -29.80 -6.67
N ILE A 6 10.86 -28.71 -6.18
CA ILE A 6 11.52 -27.39 -6.13
C ILE A 6 12.05 -27.14 -4.72
N CYS A 7 11.23 -27.39 -3.69
CA CYS A 7 11.57 -27.20 -2.28
C CYS A 7 10.56 -27.89 -1.37
N ASP A 8 10.90 -28.00 -0.09
CA ASP A 8 9.96 -28.44 0.94
C ASP A 8 8.91 -27.33 1.17
N VAL A 9 7.64 -27.72 1.15
CA VAL A 9 6.52 -26.77 1.29
C VAL A 9 5.67 -27.13 2.50
N ASN A 10 5.46 -26.16 3.39
CA ASN A 10 4.56 -26.27 4.53
C ASN A 10 3.35 -25.33 4.32
N PHE A 11 2.15 -25.84 4.45
CA PHE A 11 0.92 -25.08 4.34
C PHE A 11 0.36 -24.74 5.72
N PHE A 12 0.08 -23.46 5.95
CA PHE A 12 -0.55 -22.94 7.16
C PHE A 12 -1.93 -22.39 6.79
N LEU A 13 -2.96 -23.21 6.95
CA LEU A 13 -4.34 -22.79 6.73
C LEU A 13 -4.87 -22.13 8.00
N VAL A 14 -5.23 -20.85 7.91
CA VAL A 14 -5.83 -20.13 9.03
C VAL A 14 -7.34 -20.05 8.84
N ASN A 15 -8.07 -20.80 9.66
CA ASN A 15 -9.53 -20.70 9.74
C ASN A 15 -9.91 -19.51 10.62
N ASP A 16 -10.41 -18.44 10.02
CA ASP A 16 -10.85 -17.22 10.70
C ASP A 16 -12.33 -17.29 11.12
N PHE A 17 -12.66 -18.38 11.82
CA PHE A 17 -14.05 -18.62 12.29
C PHE A 17 -15.07 -18.74 11.14
N CYS A 18 -14.72 -19.55 10.13
CA CYS A 18 -15.59 -19.79 8.98
C CYS A 18 -16.90 -20.50 9.41
N PRO A 19 -18.08 -19.93 9.13
CA PRO A 19 -19.37 -20.54 9.52
C PRO A 19 -19.63 -21.85 8.79
N GLU A 20 -19.14 -22.00 7.57
CA GLU A 20 -19.33 -23.20 6.72
C GLU A 20 -18.32 -24.31 7.05
N SER A 21 -17.35 -24.02 7.92
CA SER A 21 -16.32 -24.99 8.30
C SER A 21 -15.54 -25.58 7.12
N SER A 22 -15.31 -24.81 6.05
CA SER A 22 -14.63 -25.25 4.80
C SER A 22 -13.25 -25.89 5.03
N TYR A 23 -12.61 -25.60 6.15
CA TYR A 23 -11.35 -26.23 6.55
C TYR A 23 -11.43 -27.76 6.68
N LYS A 24 -12.63 -28.32 6.85
CA LYS A 24 -12.86 -29.78 6.96
C LYS A 24 -12.66 -30.50 5.62
N GLU A 25 -12.77 -29.80 4.51
CA GLU A 25 -12.53 -30.32 3.16
C GLU A 25 -11.05 -30.47 2.83
N VAL A 26 -10.18 -29.87 3.64
CA VAL A 26 -8.74 -29.92 3.43
C VAL A 26 -8.20 -31.33 3.77
N PRO A 27 -7.46 -31.97 2.85
CA PRO A 27 -6.91 -33.30 3.10
C PRO A 27 -5.91 -33.26 4.27
N LYS A 28 -5.94 -34.32 5.08
CA LYS A 28 -4.95 -34.49 6.16
C LYS A 28 -3.59 -34.80 5.56
N SER A 29 -2.57 -34.04 5.94
CA SER A 29 -1.19 -34.24 5.51
C SER A 29 -0.23 -33.59 6.53
N ASP A 30 0.96 -34.16 6.69
CA ASP A 30 1.96 -33.64 7.62
C ASP A 30 2.48 -32.25 7.23
N CYS A 31 2.41 -31.91 5.94
CA CYS A 31 2.79 -30.59 5.44
C CYS A 31 1.67 -29.52 5.61
N ILE A 32 0.46 -29.91 6.10
CA ILE A 32 -0.67 -29.00 6.26
C ILE A 32 -0.99 -28.80 7.74
N LYS A 33 -0.84 -27.58 8.23
CA LYS A 33 -1.15 -27.18 9.60
C LYS A 33 -2.35 -26.25 9.61
N ILE A 34 -3.45 -26.68 10.26
CA ILE A 34 -4.67 -25.87 10.39
C ILE A 34 -4.64 -25.10 11.71
N ILE A 35 -4.85 -23.78 11.64
CA ILE A 35 -4.89 -22.87 12.77
C ILE A 35 -6.31 -22.33 12.90
N HIS A 36 -6.92 -22.45 14.07
CA HIS A 36 -8.27 -21.96 14.31
C HIS A 36 -8.28 -20.70 15.16
N ASN A 37 -8.90 -19.64 14.67
CA ASN A 37 -9.22 -18.47 15.46
C ASN A 37 -10.51 -18.68 16.26
N LYS A 38 -10.55 -18.18 17.48
CA LYS A 38 -11.74 -18.30 18.36
C LYS A 38 -12.91 -17.39 17.94
N LYS A 39 -12.65 -16.41 17.06
CA LYS A 39 -13.62 -15.48 16.48
C LYS A 39 -13.08 -14.94 15.17
N ASN A 40 -13.93 -14.31 14.36
CA ASN A 40 -13.50 -13.61 13.14
C ASN A 40 -12.63 -12.39 13.50
N LEU A 41 -11.35 -12.45 13.16
CA LEU A 41 -10.37 -11.40 13.39
C LEU A 41 -10.11 -10.54 12.15
N GLY A 42 -10.51 -11.03 10.99
CA GLY A 42 -10.27 -10.43 9.68
C GLY A 42 -8.97 -10.89 9.03
N VAL A 43 -8.89 -10.71 7.71
CA VAL A 43 -7.83 -11.25 6.85
C VAL A 43 -6.43 -10.86 7.32
N GLY A 44 -6.22 -9.63 7.72
CA GLY A 44 -4.89 -9.17 8.15
C GLY A 44 -4.42 -9.79 9.45
N ALA A 45 -5.29 -9.83 10.47
CA ALA A 45 -4.95 -10.45 11.74
C ALA A 45 -4.69 -11.96 11.59
N SER A 46 -5.53 -12.64 10.81
CA SER A 46 -5.38 -14.08 10.50
C SER A 46 -4.09 -14.37 9.73
N THR A 47 -3.75 -13.53 8.76
CA THR A 47 -2.47 -13.61 8.03
C THR A 47 -1.27 -13.48 8.98
N LEU A 48 -1.29 -12.50 9.89
CA LEU A 48 -0.21 -12.32 10.86
C LEU A 48 -0.08 -13.51 11.83
N ILE A 49 -1.20 -14.12 12.22
CA ILE A 49 -1.20 -15.35 13.04
C ILE A 49 -0.56 -16.51 12.27
N GLY A 50 -0.94 -16.70 11.01
CA GLY A 50 -0.35 -17.70 10.13
C GLY A 50 1.16 -17.53 10.01
N PHE A 51 1.61 -16.34 9.70
CA PHE A 51 3.04 -16.01 9.61
C PHE A 51 3.80 -16.22 10.94
N GLN A 52 3.17 -15.89 12.09
CA GLN A 52 3.77 -16.13 13.41
C GLN A 52 3.98 -17.63 13.71
N LYS A 53 3.14 -18.49 13.17
CA LYS A 53 3.32 -19.94 13.27
C LYS A 53 4.35 -20.42 12.27
N ALA A 54 4.24 -19.99 11.01
CA ALA A 54 5.14 -20.42 9.94
C ALA A 54 6.62 -20.07 10.18
N ILE A 55 6.91 -18.91 10.78
CA ILE A 55 8.31 -18.50 11.04
C ILE A 55 9.02 -19.37 12.06
N LYS A 56 8.28 -20.10 12.90
CA LYS A 56 8.84 -21.02 13.90
C LYS A 56 9.37 -22.33 13.28
N ASP A 57 8.91 -22.68 12.09
CA ASP A 57 9.24 -23.92 11.41
C ASP A 57 10.47 -23.78 10.48
N ASN A 58 11.31 -22.82 10.74
CA ASN A 58 12.58 -22.59 10.01
C ASN A 58 12.43 -22.37 8.48
N ASN A 59 11.26 -21.94 8.02
CA ASN A 59 11.06 -21.59 6.61
C ASN A 59 11.85 -20.34 6.23
N GLU A 60 12.30 -20.26 4.97
CA GLU A 60 13.08 -19.13 4.43
C GLU A 60 12.21 -18.15 3.63
N ILE A 61 11.15 -18.66 2.99
CA ILE A 61 10.22 -17.91 2.14
C ILE A 61 8.83 -18.08 2.69
N PHE A 62 8.06 -17.01 2.69
CA PHE A 62 6.69 -16.97 3.18
C PHE A 62 5.79 -16.37 2.13
N ILE A 63 4.73 -17.08 1.75
CA ILE A 63 3.78 -16.65 0.72
C ILE A 63 2.39 -16.65 1.32
N LYS A 64 1.65 -15.54 1.15
CA LYS A 64 0.23 -15.45 1.44
C LYS A 64 -0.56 -15.60 0.17
N MET A 65 -1.54 -16.49 0.20
CA MET A 65 -2.58 -16.65 -0.82
C MET A 65 -3.94 -16.60 -0.14
N ASP A 66 -4.93 -16.01 -0.82
CA ASP A 66 -6.32 -16.08 -0.38
C ASP A 66 -6.91 -17.42 -0.83
N ALA A 67 -7.76 -18.03 0.01
CA ALA A 67 -8.35 -19.34 -0.25
C ALA A 67 -9.74 -19.26 -0.94
N ASP A 68 -9.98 -18.18 -1.70
CA ASP A 68 -11.21 -17.92 -2.43
C ASP A 68 -11.19 -18.40 -3.90
N GLY A 69 -10.11 -19.10 -4.28
CA GLY A 69 -9.90 -19.62 -5.64
C GLY A 69 -9.48 -18.56 -6.66
N GLN A 70 -9.32 -17.30 -6.27
CA GLN A 70 -8.90 -16.24 -7.18
C GLN A 70 -7.40 -16.31 -7.54
N HIS A 71 -6.57 -16.75 -6.60
CA HIS A 71 -5.13 -16.92 -6.81
C HIS A 71 -4.83 -18.32 -7.33
N GLN A 72 -4.32 -18.40 -8.56
CA GLN A 72 -3.94 -19.67 -9.18
C GLN A 72 -2.65 -20.21 -8.53
N PRO A 73 -2.67 -21.44 -7.98
CA PRO A 73 -1.49 -22.00 -7.33
C PRO A 73 -0.35 -22.30 -8.30
N GLU A 74 -0.61 -22.34 -9.61
CA GLU A 74 0.40 -22.54 -10.65
C GLU A 74 1.48 -21.46 -10.65
N TYR A 75 1.13 -20.23 -10.26
CA TYR A 75 2.11 -19.14 -10.11
C TYR A 75 3.20 -19.42 -9.07
N LEU A 76 3.00 -20.35 -8.15
CA LEU A 76 4.03 -20.76 -7.20
C LEU A 76 5.21 -21.44 -7.88
N ILE A 77 4.99 -22.10 -9.04
CA ILE A 77 6.05 -22.79 -9.80
C ILE A 77 7.07 -21.77 -10.32
N GLU A 78 6.62 -20.58 -10.70
CA GLU A 78 7.51 -19.51 -11.20
C GLU A 78 8.02 -18.62 -10.05
N LEU A 79 7.14 -18.34 -9.08
CA LEU A 79 7.44 -17.43 -7.99
C LEU A 79 8.50 -17.98 -7.03
N ILE A 80 8.44 -19.27 -6.69
CA ILE A 80 9.38 -19.86 -5.70
C ILE A 80 10.82 -19.79 -6.22
N PRO A 81 11.16 -20.25 -7.44
CA PRO A 81 12.51 -20.07 -7.99
C PRO A 81 12.95 -18.61 -8.04
N TYR A 82 12.04 -17.70 -8.41
CA TYR A 82 12.33 -16.26 -8.40
C TYR A 82 12.74 -15.78 -6.99
N LEU A 83 11.97 -16.14 -5.96
CA LEU A 83 12.26 -15.77 -4.57
C LEU A 83 13.56 -16.38 -4.04
N LEU A 84 13.88 -17.60 -4.43
CA LEU A 84 15.12 -18.28 -4.03
C LEU A 84 16.38 -17.61 -4.60
N ASN A 85 16.27 -16.94 -5.75
CA ASN A 85 17.35 -16.20 -6.39
C ASN A 85 17.53 -14.78 -5.86
N LEU A 86 16.62 -14.27 -5.03
CA LEU A 86 16.74 -12.94 -4.46
C LEU A 86 17.71 -12.90 -3.27
N PRO A 87 18.32 -11.74 -2.99
CA PRO A 87 19.25 -11.58 -1.87
C PRO A 87 18.60 -11.94 -0.52
N LYS A 88 19.23 -12.87 0.23
CA LYS A 88 18.67 -13.34 1.51
C LYS A 88 18.83 -12.33 2.65
N ASN A 89 19.82 -11.42 2.54
CA ASN A 89 20.19 -10.46 3.59
C ASN A 89 19.52 -9.09 3.43
N GLU A 90 18.71 -8.91 2.41
CA GLU A 90 17.97 -7.67 2.15
C GLU A 90 16.50 -7.81 2.57
N LEU A 91 15.87 -6.68 2.89
CA LEU A 91 14.43 -6.67 3.14
C LEU A 91 13.71 -6.73 1.81
N ILE A 92 12.99 -7.82 1.55
CA ILE A 92 12.33 -8.08 0.27
C ILE A 92 10.86 -8.38 0.49
N LEU A 93 10.04 -7.72 -0.31
CA LEU A 93 8.62 -8.00 -0.49
C LEU A 93 8.35 -8.22 -1.97
N VAL A 94 7.76 -9.35 -2.34
CA VAL A 94 7.26 -9.58 -3.69
C VAL A 94 5.73 -9.59 -3.64
N LYS A 95 5.11 -8.82 -4.51
CA LYS A 95 3.67 -8.61 -4.56
C LYS A 95 3.12 -8.99 -5.93
N GLY A 96 2.05 -9.79 -5.95
CA GLY A 96 1.31 -10.07 -7.18
C GLY A 96 0.67 -8.80 -7.76
N SER A 97 0.68 -8.67 -9.07
CA SER A 97 0.05 -7.56 -9.77
C SER A 97 -0.61 -8.02 -11.07
N ARG A 98 -1.91 -7.71 -11.20
CA ARG A 98 -2.71 -7.92 -12.42
C ARG A 98 -2.35 -6.96 -13.54
N TYR A 99 -1.78 -5.81 -13.17
CA TYR A 99 -1.54 -4.70 -14.10
C TYR A 99 -0.15 -4.72 -14.74
N GLN A 100 0.63 -5.76 -14.49
CA GLN A 100 1.92 -6.01 -15.13
C GLN A 100 1.79 -6.73 -16.49
N LEU A 101 0.65 -7.39 -16.73
CA LEU A 101 0.39 -8.13 -17.97
C LEU A 101 -0.57 -7.32 -18.86
N PRO A 102 -0.13 -6.83 -20.03
CA PRO A 102 -0.96 -5.96 -20.86
C PRO A 102 -2.20 -6.62 -21.47
N ILE A 103 -2.26 -7.95 -21.51
CA ILE A 103 -3.23 -8.69 -22.36
C ILE A 103 -4.50 -9.14 -21.60
N ARG A 104 -4.57 -9.02 -20.26
CA ARG A 104 -5.62 -9.71 -19.47
C ARG A 104 -6.60 -8.81 -18.72
N TYR A 105 -6.65 -7.52 -19.01
CA TYR A 105 -7.65 -6.59 -18.48
C TYR A 105 -9.11 -7.01 -18.74
N GLY A 106 -9.36 -7.85 -19.74
CA GLY A 106 -10.71 -8.25 -20.16
C GLY A 106 -11.51 -9.04 -19.13
N LYS A 107 -10.83 -9.76 -18.23
CA LYS A 107 -11.50 -10.64 -17.23
C LYS A 107 -11.82 -9.95 -15.92
N THR A 108 -11.25 -8.77 -15.63
CA THR A 108 -11.54 -8.04 -14.39
C THR A 108 -12.86 -7.29 -14.49
N PRO A 109 -13.81 -7.47 -13.56
CA PRO A 109 -15.08 -6.76 -13.56
C PRO A 109 -14.89 -5.24 -13.59
N PHE A 110 -15.73 -4.54 -14.38
CA PHE A 110 -15.63 -3.09 -14.58
C PHE A 110 -15.65 -2.31 -13.25
N THR A 111 -16.53 -2.70 -12.33
CA THR A 111 -16.65 -2.08 -11.00
C THR A 111 -15.35 -2.16 -10.20
N ARG A 112 -14.60 -3.27 -10.35
CA ARG A 112 -13.32 -3.45 -9.68
C ARG A 112 -12.21 -2.64 -10.33
N ARG A 113 -12.22 -2.53 -11.68
CA ARG A 113 -11.30 -1.63 -12.40
C ARG A 113 -11.51 -0.18 -12.02
N LEU A 114 -12.77 0.26 -11.98
CA LEU A 114 -13.12 1.62 -11.56
C LEU A 114 -12.71 1.88 -10.11
N GLY A 115 -12.97 0.92 -9.21
CA GLY A 115 -12.54 1.00 -7.80
C GLY A 115 -11.02 1.13 -7.68
N SER A 116 -10.25 0.31 -8.38
CA SER A 116 -8.78 0.39 -8.38
C SER A 116 -8.31 1.71 -8.98
N PHE A 117 -8.87 2.17 -10.08
CA PHE A 117 -8.51 3.44 -10.72
C PHE A 117 -8.70 4.64 -9.78
N LEU A 118 -9.76 4.66 -8.99
CA LEU A 118 -10.06 5.76 -8.06
C LEU A 118 -9.27 5.65 -6.74
N LEU A 119 -9.10 4.44 -6.21
CA LEU A 119 -8.56 4.23 -4.86
C LEU A 119 -7.03 4.01 -4.83
N GLU A 120 -6.46 3.38 -5.86
CA GLU A 120 -5.03 3.12 -5.87
C GLU A 120 -4.14 4.37 -5.89
N PRO A 121 -4.44 5.44 -6.64
CA PRO A 121 -3.65 6.67 -6.58
C PRO A 121 -3.55 7.22 -5.17
N MET A 122 -4.64 7.20 -4.40
CA MET A 122 -4.68 7.67 -3.02
C MET A 122 -3.76 6.83 -2.11
N ALA A 123 -3.80 5.50 -2.27
CA ALA A 123 -2.92 4.62 -1.50
C ALA A 123 -1.44 4.79 -1.91
N ARG A 124 -1.16 4.98 -3.21
CA ARG A 124 0.20 5.22 -3.72
C ARG A 124 0.84 6.51 -3.22
N MET A 125 0.04 7.56 -2.99
CA MET A 125 0.56 8.85 -2.51
C MET A 125 1.36 8.69 -1.22
N SER A 126 0.98 7.77 -0.35
CA SER A 126 1.64 7.50 0.93
C SER A 126 2.89 6.62 0.82
N LEU A 127 3.21 6.07 -0.35
CA LEU A 127 4.37 5.19 -0.54
C LEU A 127 5.61 5.98 -0.97
N ILE A 128 6.78 5.48 -0.56
CA ILE A 128 8.08 6.01 -1.03
C ILE A 128 8.52 5.39 -2.37
N TYR A 129 7.71 4.52 -2.96
CA TYR A 129 7.98 3.83 -4.22
C TYR A 129 7.16 4.39 -5.37
N LYS A 130 7.78 4.44 -6.56
CA LYS A 130 7.13 4.72 -7.84
C LYS A 130 6.74 3.39 -8.50
N GLY A 131 5.65 3.41 -9.25
CA GLY A 131 5.27 2.28 -10.10
C GLY A 131 4.63 1.09 -9.38
N VAL A 132 4.37 1.17 -8.07
CA VAL A 132 3.59 0.12 -7.39
C VAL A 132 2.18 0.09 -7.97
N THR A 133 1.78 -1.08 -8.44
CA THR A 133 0.44 -1.33 -8.99
C THR A 133 -0.31 -2.35 -8.16
N ASP A 134 -1.62 -2.44 -8.33
CA ASP A 134 -2.48 -3.44 -7.70
C ASP A 134 -2.31 -3.55 -6.18
N ILE A 135 -2.36 -2.42 -5.49
CA ILE A 135 -2.05 -2.30 -4.05
C ILE A 135 -2.91 -3.22 -3.18
N SER A 136 -4.15 -3.49 -3.61
CA SER A 136 -5.12 -4.33 -2.90
C SER A 136 -5.00 -5.82 -3.18
N ASN A 137 -4.06 -6.27 -4.00
CA ASN A 137 -3.86 -7.68 -4.29
C ASN A 137 -3.30 -8.40 -3.05
N GLY A 138 -3.98 -9.46 -2.63
CA GLY A 138 -3.64 -10.26 -1.44
C GLY A 138 -2.48 -11.23 -1.64
N PHE A 139 -1.99 -11.44 -2.86
CA PHE A 139 -0.86 -12.31 -3.14
C PHE A 139 0.46 -11.62 -2.80
N ILE A 140 1.06 -12.01 -1.68
CA ILE A 140 2.23 -11.34 -1.12
C ILE A 140 3.22 -12.37 -0.62
N SER A 141 4.51 -12.13 -0.86
CA SER A 141 5.58 -12.99 -0.35
C SER A 141 6.73 -12.20 0.27
N PHE A 142 7.43 -12.83 1.18
CA PHE A 142 8.55 -12.27 1.94
C PHE A 142 9.66 -13.28 2.10
N ASN A 143 10.89 -12.79 2.24
CA ASN A 143 11.95 -13.57 2.85
C ASN A 143 11.88 -13.51 4.39
N LYS A 144 12.62 -14.40 5.05
CA LYS A 144 12.61 -14.56 6.52
C LYS A 144 12.97 -13.28 7.27
N ILE A 145 13.95 -12.53 6.78
CA ILE A 145 14.38 -11.29 7.43
C ILE A 145 13.28 -10.23 7.41
N THR A 146 12.62 -10.03 6.29
CA THR A 146 11.49 -9.10 6.15
C THR A 146 10.36 -9.49 7.09
N LEU A 147 10.00 -10.77 7.13
CA LEU A 147 8.93 -11.24 7.99
C LEU A 147 9.24 -11.06 9.48
N LYS A 148 10.49 -11.28 9.92
CA LYS A 148 10.91 -11.00 11.30
C LYS A 148 10.67 -9.53 11.68
N TYR A 149 11.00 -8.60 10.78
CA TYR A 149 10.72 -7.18 11.01
C TYR A 149 9.22 -6.89 11.09
N ILE A 150 8.42 -7.44 10.17
CA ILE A 150 6.96 -7.26 10.15
C ILE A 150 6.31 -7.78 11.45
N LEU A 151 6.76 -8.92 11.96
CA LEU A 151 6.21 -9.53 13.16
C LEU A 151 6.73 -8.93 14.47
N SER A 152 7.72 -8.03 14.43
CA SER A 152 8.21 -7.36 15.64
C SER A 152 7.10 -6.54 16.32
N LYS A 153 7.14 -6.43 17.66
CA LYS A 153 6.11 -5.71 18.44
C LYS A 153 5.87 -4.29 17.93
N LYS A 154 6.94 -3.58 17.58
CA LYS A 154 6.89 -2.20 17.07
C LYS A 154 6.09 -2.08 15.77
N PHE A 155 6.12 -3.08 14.90
CA PHE A 155 5.50 -3.03 13.58
C PHE A 155 4.12 -3.67 13.55
N LYS A 156 3.91 -4.73 14.31
CA LYS A 156 2.63 -5.44 14.34
C LYS A 156 1.45 -4.54 14.72
N SER A 157 1.64 -3.63 15.67
CA SER A 157 0.59 -2.71 16.14
C SER A 157 0.15 -1.64 15.12
N THR A 158 0.87 -1.52 14.00
CA THR A 158 0.62 -0.50 12.97
C THR A 158 0.05 -1.07 11.68
N ILE A 159 -0.15 -2.39 11.63
CA ILE A 159 -0.75 -3.08 10.49
C ILE A 159 -2.24 -3.21 10.76
N GLU A 160 -3.04 -2.79 9.79
CA GLU A 160 -4.50 -2.85 9.89
C GLU A 160 -4.98 -4.31 9.86
N PRO A 161 -5.91 -4.72 10.73
CA PRO A 161 -6.29 -6.12 10.87
C PRO A 161 -7.27 -6.62 9.82
N ARG A 162 -7.88 -5.73 9.05
CA ARG A 162 -8.92 -6.04 8.07
C ARG A 162 -8.56 -5.58 6.65
N TYR A 163 -9.48 -4.98 5.92
CA TYR A 163 -9.39 -4.62 4.50
C TYR A 163 -8.25 -3.69 4.09
N LEU A 164 -7.68 -2.93 5.02
CA LEU A 164 -6.49 -2.10 4.75
C LEU A 164 -5.17 -2.83 5.04
N PHE A 165 -5.22 -4.14 5.26
CA PHE A 165 -4.05 -4.94 5.60
C PHE A 165 -2.96 -4.79 4.56
N GLU A 166 -3.25 -5.05 3.28
CA GLU A 166 -2.29 -4.99 2.18
C GLU A 166 -1.69 -3.58 2.04
N CYS A 167 -2.53 -2.54 2.12
CA CYS A 167 -2.07 -1.15 2.04
C CYS A 167 -1.15 -0.78 3.22
N SER A 168 -1.53 -1.16 4.44
CA SER A 168 -0.76 -0.86 5.65
C SER A 168 0.55 -1.64 5.70
N LEU A 169 0.54 -2.89 5.25
CA LEU A 169 1.71 -3.74 5.14
C LEU A 169 2.70 -3.19 4.10
N LEU A 170 2.21 -2.85 2.91
CA LEU A 170 3.01 -2.25 1.85
C LEU A 170 3.61 -0.90 2.29
N LYS A 171 2.81 -0.06 2.97
CA LYS A 171 3.28 1.18 3.57
C LYS A 171 4.40 0.93 4.57
N ARG A 172 4.30 -0.13 5.36
CA ARG A 172 5.29 -0.47 6.37
C ARG A 172 6.60 -0.95 5.73
N CYS A 173 6.51 -1.84 4.74
CA CYS A 173 7.67 -2.27 3.95
C CYS A 173 8.32 -1.09 3.23
N SER A 174 7.51 -0.17 2.70
CA SER A 174 7.96 1.08 2.12
C SER A 174 8.76 1.93 3.12
N ASN A 175 8.27 2.11 4.34
CA ASN A 175 8.98 2.88 5.37
C ASN A 175 10.28 2.20 5.84
N LEU A 176 10.36 0.88 5.78
CA LEU A 176 11.57 0.10 6.02
C LEU A 176 12.57 0.15 4.85
N ARG A 177 12.19 0.78 3.72
CA ARG A 177 12.94 0.77 2.46
C ARG A 177 13.21 -0.64 1.93
N ALA A 178 12.30 -1.59 2.23
CA ALA A 178 12.38 -2.94 1.68
C ALA A 178 12.34 -2.89 0.15
N ASP A 179 13.10 -3.75 -0.53
CA ASP A 179 12.98 -3.86 -1.98
C ASP A 179 11.64 -4.49 -2.34
N ILE A 180 10.82 -3.72 -3.05
CA ILE A 180 9.49 -4.15 -3.50
C ILE A 180 9.60 -4.59 -4.95
N HIS A 181 9.28 -5.87 -5.16
CA HIS A 181 9.18 -6.48 -6.48
C HIS A 181 7.72 -6.70 -6.83
N GLN A 182 7.39 -6.65 -8.11
CA GLN A 182 6.07 -6.99 -8.62
C GLN A 182 6.16 -8.24 -9.48
N PHE A 183 5.29 -9.19 -9.18
CA PHE A 183 5.19 -10.45 -9.91
C PHE A 183 3.90 -10.42 -10.75
N PRO A 184 4.00 -10.58 -12.09
CA PRO A 184 2.84 -10.55 -12.96
C PRO A 184 1.96 -11.78 -12.70
N MET A 185 0.67 -11.56 -12.46
CA MET A 185 -0.29 -12.63 -12.27
C MET A 185 -1.69 -12.21 -12.65
N ASP A 186 -2.49 -13.19 -13.05
CA ASP A 186 -3.93 -13.04 -13.21
C ASP A 186 -4.69 -13.46 -11.96
N ILE A 187 -5.90 -12.99 -11.89
CA ILE A 187 -6.90 -13.43 -10.92
C ILE A 187 -8.06 -14.06 -11.66
N VAL A 188 -8.45 -15.24 -11.23
CA VAL A 188 -9.62 -15.94 -11.79
C VAL A 188 -10.88 -15.41 -11.08
N TYR A 189 -11.84 -14.99 -11.89
CA TYR A 189 -13.18 -14.65 -11.43
C TYR A 189 -14.12 -15.75 -11.92
N GLY A 190 -14.66 -16.56 -11.01
CA GLY A 190 -15.67 -17.58 -11.34
C GLY A 190 -16.98 -16.95 -11.81
N ASP A 191 -17.81 -17.71 -12.53
CA ASP A 191 -19.07 -17.20 -13.10
C ASP A 191 -20.04 -16.66 -12.05
N ASN A 192 -20.01 -17.21 -10.84
CA ASN A 192 -20.83 -16.78 -9.70
C ASN A 192 -20.07 -15.91 -8.69
N TRP A 193 -18.95 -15.30 -9.12
CA TRP A 193 -18.14 -14.52 -8.20
C TRP A 193 -18.88 -13.28 -7.70
N SER A 194 -19.00 -13.12 -6.40
CA SER A 194 -19.48 -11.93 -5.74
C SER A 194 -18.43 -11.39 -4.79
N SER A 195 -18.18 -10.08 -4.82
CA SER A 195 -17.27 -9.48 -3.86
C SER A 195 -17.91 -9.43 -2.48
N SER A 196 -17.31 -10.05 -1.49
CA SER A 196 -17.70 -9.90 -0.08
C SER A 196 -17.53 -8.46 0.41
N MET A 197 -16.81 -7.63 -0.33
CA MET A 197 -16.49 -6.24 0.00
C MET A 197 -17.14 -5.29 -1.00
N LYS A 198 -18.04 -4.42 -0.52
CA LYS A 198 -18.58 -3.30 -1.32
C LYS A 198 -17.49 -2.22 -1.45
N SER A 199 -17.09 -1.90 -2.68
CA SER A 199 -16.05 -0.89 -2.95
C SER A 199 -16.34 0.49 -2.31
N SER A 200 -17.62 0.87 -2.23
CA SER A 200 -18.04 2.11 -1.58
C SER A 200 -17.62 2.22 -0.11
N ASN A 201 -17.65 1.10 0.63
CA ASN A 201 -17.30 1.07 2.05
C ASN A 201 -15.79 1.23 2.30
N MET A 202 -14.97 1.10 1.24
CA MET A 202 -13.51 1.25 1.32
C MET A 202 -13.02 2.67 1.05
N ILE A 203 -13.82 3.51 0.39
CA ILE A 203 -13.40 4.87 0.00
C ILE A 203 -12.97 5.67 1.23
N TYR A 204 -13.85 5.79 2.22
CA TYR A 204 -13.56 6.60 3.42
C TYR A 204 -12.40 6.03 4.27
N PRO A 205 -12.35 4.73 4.62
CA PRO A 205 -11.22 4.16 5.35
C PRO A 205 -9.88 4.35 4.61
N LEU A 206 -9.85 4.15 3.29
CA LEU A 206 -8.65 4.30 2.50
C LEU A 206 -8.20 5.76 2.39
N LEU A 207 -9.13 6.69 2.18
CA LEU A 207 -8.85 8.12 2.21
C LEU A 207 -8.27 8.55 3.55
N LYS A 208 -8.91 8.16 4.65
CA LYS A 208 -8.44 8.44 6.01
C LYS A 208 -7.03 7.88 6.25
N PHE A 209 -6.79 6.64 5.84
CA PHE A 209 -5.48 6.00 5.94
C PHE A 209 -4.42 6.75 5.11
N SER A 210 -4.74 7.10 3.87
CA SER A 210 -3.81 7.78 2.97
C SER A 210 -3.47 9.19 3.46
N VAL A 211 -4.47 9.98 3.87
CA VAL A 211 -4.26 11.32 4.44
C VAL A 211 -3.44 11.24 5.72
N LYS A 212 -3.81 10.35 6.67
CA LYS A 212 -3.04 10.15 7.90
C LYS A 212 -1.58 9.77 7.60
N SER A 213 -1.36 8.87 6.65
CA SER A 213 -0.01 8.43 6.26
C SER A 213 0.78 9.56 5.63
N LEU A 214 0.18 10.35 4.73
CA LEU A 214 0.81 11.52 4.11
C LEU A 214 1.19 12.56 5.16
N VAL A 215 0.26 12.95 6.02
CA VAL A 215 0.52 13.94 7.07
C VAL A 215 1.66 13.46 7.97
N THR A 216 1.60 12.20 8.44
CA THR A 216 2.66 11.62 9.27
C THR A 216 4.02 11.64 8.55
N ASP A 217 4.05 11.32 7.26
CA ASP A 217 5.29 11.35 6.49
C ASP A 217 5.82 12.77 6.28
N LEU A 218 4.94 13.73 5.98
CA LEU A 218 5.32 15.13 5.85
C LEU A 218 5.98 15.63 7.14
N PHE A 219 5.37 15.38 8.29
CA PHE A 219 5.96 15.77 9.58
C PHE A 219 7.30 15.06 9.81
N ASN A 220 7.36 13.73 9.69
CA ASN A 220 8.55 12.96 10.01
C ASN A 220 9.72 13.23 9.05
N LYS A 221 9.46 13.43 7.76
CA LYS A 221 10.50 13.59 6.74
C LYS A 221 10.92 15.04 6.53
N TYR A 222 9.99 15.99 6.67
CA TYR A 222 10.19 17.37 6.25
C TYR A 222 10.10 18.39 7.38
N ILE A 223 9.36 18.13 8.44
CA ILE A 223 9.31 19.04 9.60
C ILE A 223 10.44 18.71 10.58
N PHE A 224 10.60 17.42 10.93
CA PHE A 224 11.61 17.02 11.92
C PHE A 224 13.00 16.77 11.35
N GLN A 225 13.17 16.51 10.06
CA GLN A 225 14.48 16.15 9.47
C GLN A 225 15.11 17.28 8.63
N LEU A 226 14.67 18.50 8.71
CA LEU A 226 15.13 19.68 7.98
C LEU A 226 16.06 19.39 6.77
N ASN A 227 15.48 19.33 5.59
CA ASN A 227 16.19 19.07 4.34
C ASN A 227 15.73 20.06 3.25
N LEU A 228 16.26 19.96 2.03
CA LEU A 228 15.90 20.86 0.93
C LEU A 228 14.36 20.82 0.64
N GLY A 229 13.73 19.65 0.76
CA GLY A 229 12.26 19.54 0.65
C GLY A 229 11.53 20.28 1.76
N SER A 230 12.09 20.29 2.99
CA SER A 230 11.56 21.09 4.10
C SER A 230 11.58 22.57 3.78
N PHE A 231 12.69 23.05 3.21
CA PHE A 231 12.81 24.44 2.77
C PHE A 231 11.72 24.81 1.77
N PHE A 232 11.53 24.02 0.72
CA PHE A 232 10.49 24.27 -0.28
C PHE A 232 9.09 24.24 0.31
N LEU A 233 8.76 23.22 1.15
CA LEU A 233 7.45 23.08 1.76
C LEU A 233 7.13 24.23 2.71
N ILE A 234 8.03 24.54 3.64
CA ILE A 234 7.83 25.60 4.64
C ILE A 234 7.72 26.97 3.97
N SER A 235 8.62 27.27 3.02
CA SER A 235 8.59 28.53 2.28
C SER A 235 7.32 28.69 1.45
N SER A 236 6.83 27.60 0.86
CA SER A 236 5.53 27.60 0.15
C SER A 236 4.39 27.92 1.11
N MET A 237 4.35 27.30 2.29
CA MET A 237 3.31 27.56 3.29
C MET A 237 3.37 29.00 3.81
N ILE A 238 4.56 29.54 4.06
CA ILE A 238 4.73 30.94 4.47
C ILE A 238 4.20 31.87 3.37
N SER A 239 4.61 31.66 2.12
CA SER A 239 4.18 32.50 0.98
C SER A 239 2.67 32.44 0.77
N PHE A 240 2.05 31.25 0.92
CA PHE A 240 0.60 31.08 0.86
C PHE A 240 -0.11 31.85 1.98
N THR A 241 0.40 31.74 3.20
CA THR A 241 -0.16 32.44 4.37
C THR A 241 -0.08 33.97 4.20
N LEU A 242 1.07 34.47 3.71
CA LEU A 242 1.21 35.89 3.39
C LEU A 242 0.22 36.34 2.31
N SER A 243 0.04 35.55 1.26
CA SER A 243 -0.97 35.81 0.24
C SER A 243 -2.38 35.88 0.83
N ALA A 244 -2.76 34.93 1.68
CA ALA A 244 -4.06 34.90 2.33
C ALA A 244 -4.28 36.10 3.27
N LEU A 245 -3.26 36.47 4.06
CA LEU A 245 -3.32 37.67 4.91
C LEU A 245 -3.47 38.94 4.05
N PHE A 246 -2.66 39.05 2.98
CA PHE A 246 -2.73 40.19 2.08
C PHE A 246 -4.11 40.31 1.39
N LEU A 247 -4.68 39.21 0.98
CA LEU A 247 -6.05 39.14 0.43
C LEU A 247 -7.05 39.67 1.46
N ASN A 248 -7.02 39.17 2.69
CA ASN A 248 -7.99 39.53 3.72
C ASN A 248 -7.86 40.99 4.21
N PHE A 249 -6.63 41.50 4.35
CA PHE A 249 -6.44 42.84 4.95
C PHE A 249 -6.29 43.95 3.94
N GLN A 250 -5.88 43.67 2.70
CA GLN A 250 -5.60 44.71 1.70
C GLN A 250 -6.54 44.67 0.49
N ILE A 251 -7.05 43.53 0.08
CA ILE A 251 -7.85 43.39 -1.13
C ILE A 251 -9.34 43.34 -0.79
N LEU A 252 -9.79 42.43 0.03
CA LEU A 252 -11.19 42.21 0.36
C LEU A 252 -11.88 43.51 0.94
N PRO A 253 -11.27 44.26 1.88
CA PRO A 253 -11.89 45.48 2.38
C PRO A 253 -12.13 46.51 1.28
N LYS A 254 -11.24 46.65 0.31
CA LYS A 254 -11.40 47.56 -0.83
C LYS A 254 -12.55 47.11 -1.74
N ILE A 255 -12.68 45.82 -2.00
CA ILE A 255 -13.78 45.25 -2.79
C ILE A 255 -15.11 45.51 -2.08
N TYR A 256 -15.22 45.26 -0.79
CA TYR A 256 -16.46 45.49 -0.01
C TYR A 256 -16.82 46.96 0.07
N SER A 257 -15.83 47.84 0.17
CA SER A 257 -16.04 49.31 0.18
C SER A 257 -16.23 49.91 -1.22
N LYS A 258 -16.27 49.08 -2.28
CA LYS A 258 -16.35 49.51 -3.69
C LYS A 258 -15.21 50.44 -4.10
N VAL A 259 -14.05 50.35 -3.46
CA VAL A 259 -12.83 51.09 -3.79
C VAL A 259 -11.98 50.25 -4.74
N PHE A 260 -11.38 50.93 -5.74
CA PHE A 260 -10.50 50.21 -6.69
C PHE A 260 -9.30 49.57 -6.02
N VAL A 261 -9.06 48.31 -6.37
CA VAL A 261 -7.82 47.58 -6.00
C VAL A 261 -6.71 48.13 -6.93
N THR A 262 -5.67 48.70 -6.36
CA THR A 262 -4.53 49.21 -7.14
C THR A 262 -3.74 48.07 -7.81
N ALA A 263 -3.15 48.36 -8.98
CA ALA A 263 -2.28 47.40 -9.68
C ALA A 263 -1.16 46.86 -8.78
N GLY A 264 -0.59 47.72 -7.91
CA GLY A 264 0.43 47.30 -6.93
C GLY A 264 -0.08 46.23 -5.95
N ASN A 265 -1.30 46.39 -5.41
CA ASN A 265 -1.89 45.40 -4.52
C ASN A 265 -2.14 44.07 -5.24
N ALA A 266 -2.65 44.12 -6.46
CA ALA A 266 -2.88 42.92 -7.28
C ALA A 266 -1.53 42.21 -7.59
N SER A 267 -0.50 42.97 -7.93
CA SER A 267 0.84 42.42 -8.22
C SER A 267 1.47 41.76 -7.01
N ILE A 268 1.40 42.36 -5.82
CA ILE A 268 1.93 41.78 -4.57
C ILE A 268 1.21 40.48 -4.23
N PHE A 269 -0.12 40.48 -4.29
CA PHE A 269 -0.91 39.27 -4.07
C PHE A 269 -0.53 38.14 -5.05
N SER A 270 -0.47 38.49 -6.36
CA SER A 270 -0.10 37.53 -7.40
C SER A 270 1.31 36.99 -7.21
N ALA A 271 2.27 37.84 -6.81
CA ALA A 271 3.64 37.41 -6.53
C ALA A 271 3.69 36.36 -5.41
N PHE A 272 2.99 36.56 -4.29
CA PHE A 272 2.96 35.59 -3.21
C PHE A 272 2.30 34.28 -3.61
N ILE A 273 1.17 34.32 -4.34
CA ILE A 273 0.47 33.11 -4.78
C ILE A 273 1.33 32.31 -5.78
N ILE A 274 1.92 32.97 -6.76
CA ILE A 274 2.79 32.35 -7.77
C ILE A 274 4.01 31.73 -7.11
N THR A 275 4.68 32.45 -6.21
CA THR A 275 5.82 31.93 -5.45
C THR A 275 5.44 30.70 -4.63
N SER A 276 4.29 30.71 -3.96
CA SER A 276 3.80 29.55 -3.23
C SER A 276 3.59 28.33 -4.13
N ILE A 277 2.95 28.51 -5.29
CA ILE A 277 2.70 27.42 -6.25
C ILE A 277 4.03 26.87 -6.80
N LEU A 278 4.98 27.75 -7.15
CA LEU A 278 6.30 27.32 -7.66
C LEU A 278 7.07 26.51 -6.61
N LEU A 279 7.11 26.98 -5.35
CA LEU A 279 7.79 26.29 -4.27
C LEU A 279 7.11 24.95 -3.93
N LEU A 280 5.77 24.89 -3.96
CA LEU A 280 5.04 23.62 -3.79
C LEU A 280 5.34 22.64 -4.93
N SER A 281 5.43 23.12 -6.16
CA SER A 281 5.79 22.30 -7.32
C SER A 281 7.21 21.75 -7.19
N LEU A 282 8.18 22.58 -6.76
CA LEU A 282 9.54 22.15 -6.49
C LEU A 282 9.60 21.10 -5.35
N PHE A 283 8.80 21.27 -4.30
CA PHE A 283 8.67 20.28 -3.25
C PHE A 283 8.16 18.94 -3.78
N ILE A 284 7.08 18.94 -4.58
CA ILE A 284 6.51 17.73 -5.17
C ILE A 284 7.53 17.03 -6.07
N LEU A 285 8.25 17.76 -6.90
CA LEU A 285 9.30 17.23 -7.76
C LEU A 285 10.45 16.63 -6.93
N TYR A 286 10.86 17.31 -5.86
CA TYR A 286 11.88 16.83 -4.94
C TYR A 286 11.44 15.52 -4.24
N ASP A 287 10.22 15.48 -3.65
CA ASP A 287 9.71 14.26 -3.03
C ASP A 287 9.62 13.11 -4.04
N TYR A 288 9.12 13.40 -5.25
CA TYR A 288 9.04 12.40 -6.31
C TYR A 288 10.42 11.88 -6.74
N SER A 289 11.44 12.75 -6.82
CA SER A 289 12.82 12.35 -7.16
C SER A 289 13.44 11.41 -6.13
N LYS A 290 13.03 11.52 -4.87
CA LYS A 290 13.52 10.67 -3.76
C LYS A 290 12.83 9.32 -3.67
N LYS A 291 11.73 9.12 -4.40
CA LYS A 291 11.03 7.82 -4.43
C LYS A 291 11.85 6.78 -5.18
N LYS A 292 11.93 5.57 -4.62
CA LYS A 292 12.56 4.42 -5.28
C LYS A 292 11.65 3.85 -6.38
N ASN A 293 12.25 3.30 -7.42
CA ASN A 293 11.51 2.50 -8.41
C ASN A 293 11.22 1.12 -7.82
N VAL A 294 10.08 0.58 -8.22
CA VAL A 294 9.75 -0.84 -7.99
C VAL A 294 10.54 -1.69 -8.97
N LYS A 295 10.98 -2.86 -8.54
CA LYS A 295 11.60 -3.88 -9.40
C LYS A 295 10.51 -4.76 -10.02
N ASN A 296 10.61 -4.98 -11.32
CA ASN A 296 9.70 -5.85 -12.08
C ASN A 296 10.41 -7.14 -12.47
#